data_d5ac7748c4c7776c149445d83361ed1a
#
_entry.id   d5ac7748c4c7776c149445d83361ed1a
#
_cell.length_a   1.000
_cell.length_b   1.000
_cell.length_c   1.000
_cell.angle_alpha   90.00
_cell.angle_beta   90.00
_cell.angle_gamma   90.00
#
_symmetry.space_group_name_H-M   'P 1'
#
loop_
_entity.id
_entity.type
_entity.pdbx_description
1 polymer ?
#
loop_
_entity_poly.entity_id
_entity_poly.type
_entity_poly.pdbx_seq_one_letter_code
_entity_poly.pdbx_strand_id
1 'polypeptide(L)'
;MDVVIPGIDPWEQVLRNPYLWHFAFHSIPDLPERLVQGHQSEYFEYFYGAISADPSKITPEARAVYAQAYATGSALTAGFNWYRTFPRDAAANNEASSQASVTTPLLYLRGDKEGGRISDYLDGLRSAGLTQVGHALVPNAGHFTQEESPEDTWALIAEFAGI
;
A
#
# COMPACT_ATOMS: atom_id res chain seq x y z
N MET A 1 -5.80 1.51 5.24
CA MET A 1 -4.52 0.83 5.22
C MET A 1 -3.45 1.79 4.71
N ASP A 2 -2.19 1.51 4.96
CA ASP A 2 -1.08 2.39 4.60
C ASP A 2 -0.77 2.33 3.10
N VAL A 3 -1.41 3.18 2.36
CA VAL A 3 -1.21 3.33 0.92
C VAL A 3 -1.11 4.80 0.56
N VAL A 4 -0.29 5.10 -0.44
CA VAL A 4 -0.27 6.42 -1.06
C VAL A 4 -1.28 6.44 -2.20
N ILE A 5 -1.89 7.59 -2.41
CA ILE A 5 -2.75 7.83 -3.57
C ILE A 5 -1.92 8.60 -4.59
N PRO A 6 -1.74 8.09 -5.82
CA PRO A 6 -0.99 8.77 -6.85
C PRO A 6 -1.47 10.22 -7.06
N GLY A 7 -0.53 11.16 -7.03
CA GLY A 7 -0.82 12.59 -7.19
C GLY A 7 -1.28 13.33 -5.92
N ILE A 8 -1.53 12.63 -4.81
CA ILE A 8 -1.92 13.23 -3.54
C ILE A 8 -0.75 13.15 -2.56
N ASP A 9 -0.42 14.26 -1.90
CA ASP A 9 0.72 14.32 -0.96
C ASP A 9 0.65 13.20 0.11
N PRO A 10 1.80 12.59 0.45
CA PRO A 10 3.17 12.95 0.07
C PRO A 10 3.72 12.24 -1.19
N TRP A 11 2.93 12.13 -2.27
CA TRP A 11 3.24 11.35 -3.48
C TRP A 11 4.65 11.58 -4.04
N GLU A 12 5.04 12.84 -4.23
CA GLU A 12 6.35 13.19 -4.78
C GLU A 12 7.52 12.77 -3.87
N GLN A 13 7.33 12.76 -2.56
CA GLN A 13 8.32 12.27 -1.60
C GLN A 13 8.45 10.75 -1.68
N VAL A 14 7.31 10.07 -1.83
CA VAL A 14 7.26 8.62 -1.99
C VAL A 14 7.99 8.17 -3.25
N LEU A 15 7.78 8.84 -4.38
CA LEU A 15 8.48 8.52 -5.64
C LEU A 15 10.00 8.69 -5.56
N ARG A 16 10.49 9.58 -4.68
CA ARG A 16 11.93 9.83 -4.48
C ARG A 16 12.56 8.94 -3.42
N ASN A 17 11.76 8.15 -2.72
CA ASN A 17 12.26 7.27 -1.67
C ASN A 17 12.96 6.04 -2.30
N PRO A 18 14.28 5.87 -2.12
CA PRO A 18 15.01 4.75 -2.72
C PRO A 18 14.59 3.38 -2.17
N TYR A 19 13.98 3.33 -1.00
CA TYR A 19 13.44 2.09 -0.45
C TYR A 19 12.18 1.60 -1.19
N LEU A 20 11.53 2.49 -1.97
CA LEU A 20 10.38 2.17 -2.82
C LEU A 20 10.78 1.94 -4.29
N TRP A 21 12.00 1.45 -4.51
CA TRP A 21 12.58 1.15 -5.84
C TRP A 21 11.64 0.31 -6.72
N HIS A 22 10.82 -0.52 -6.12
CA HIS A 22 9.88 -1.39 -6.83
C HIS A 22 8.80 -0.62 -7.61
N PHE A 23 8.49 0.62 -7.25
CA PHE A 23 7.57 1.46 -8.04
C PHE A 23 8.12 1.69 -9.45
N ALA A 24 9.38 2.09 -9.54
CA ALA A 24 10.05 2.28 -10.82
C ALA A 24 10.26 0.94 -11.55
N PHE A 25 10.69 -0.12 -10.84
CA PHE A 25 10.89 -1.44 -11.43
C PHE A 25 9.60 -2.01 -12.02
N HIS A 26 8.50 -2.02 -11.27
CA HIS A 26 7.23 -2.55 -11.74
C HIS A 26 6.61 -1.74 -12.88
N SER A 27 7.00 -0.48 -13.05
CA SER A 27 6.50 0.36 -14.14
C SER A 27 7.11 0.00 -15.51
N ILE A 28 8.25 -0.73 -15.52
CA ILE A 28 8.91 -1.16 -16.76
C ILE A 28 8.05 -2.24 -17.45
N PRO A 29 7.76 -2.12 -18.76
CA PRO A 29 7.06 -3.17 -19.48
C PRO A 29 7.87 -4.47 -19.57
N ASP A 30 7.24 -5.61 -19.38
CA ASP A 30 7.71 -6.98 -19.58
C ASP A 30 8.88 -7.44 -18.71
N LEU A 31 9.78 -6.55 -18.30
CA LEU A 31 10.99 -6.93 -17.55
C LEU A 31 10.68 -7.50 -16.17
N PRO A 32 9.80 -6.90 -15.33
CA PRO A 32 9.45 -7.45 -14.03
C PRO A 32 8.85 -8.85 -14.13
N GLU A 33 7.94 -9.06 -15.09
CA GLU A 33 7.32 -10.37 -15.33
C GLU A 33 8.38 -11.44 -15.60
N ARG A 34 9.33 -11.14 -16.48
CA ARG A 34 10.39 -12.07 -16.88
C ARG A 34 11.36 -12.40 -15.74
N LEU A 35 11.62 -11.45 -14.85
CA LEU A 35 12.54 -11.65 -13.73
C LEU A 35 11.87 -12.29 -12.52
N VAL A 36 10.58 -12.03 -12.31
CA VAL A 36 9.83 -12.55 -11.14
C VAL A 36 9.18 -13.90 -11.43
N GLN A 37 8.88 -14.21 -12.70
CA GLN A 37 8.27 -15.49 -13.07
C GLN A 37 9.15 -16.68 -12.65
N GLY A 38 8.59 -17.53 -11.79
CA GLY A 38 9.29 -18.67 -11.19
C GLY A 38 10.08 -18.33 -9.91
N HIS A 39 10.14 -17.06 -9.53
CA HIS A 39 10.82 -16.53 -8.35
C HIS A 39 9.91 -15.73 -7.42
N GLN A 40 8.59 -15.95 -7.49
CA GLN A 40 7.62 -15.17 -6.74
C GLN A 40 7.85 -15.24 -5.23
N SER A 41 8.17 -16.43 -4.70
CA SER A 41 8.43 -16.63 -3.28
C SER A 41 9.61 -15.79 -2.79
N GLU A 42 10.75 -15.86 -3.47
CA GLU A 42 11.96 -15.11 -3.13
C GLU A 42 11.75 -13.61 -3.29
N TYR A 43 11.00 -13.23 -4.32
CA TYR A 43 10.71 -11.83 -4.60
C TYR A 43 9.82 -11.20 -3.52
N PHE A 44 8.77 -11.88 -3.10
CA PHE A 44 7.88 -11.39 -2.04
C PHE A 44 8.51 -11.47 -0.66
N GLU A 45 9.37 -12.47 -0.42
CA GLU A 45 10.13 -12.60 0.83
C GLU A 45 10.96 -11.35 1.14
N TYR A 46 11.54 -10.72 0.10
CA TYR A 46 12.24 -9.45 0.26
C TYR A 46 11.36 -8.38 0.92
N PHE A 47 10.12 -8.23 0.47
CA PHE A 47 9.21 -7.21 1.02
C PHE A 47 8.76 -7.56 2.43
N TYR A 48 8.48 -8.83 2.70
CA TYR A 48 8.14 -9.25 4.06
C TYR A 48 9.27 -8.94 5.05
N GLY A 49 10.51 -9.16 4.65
CA GLY A 49 11.68 -8.81 5.47
C GLY A 49 11.98 -7.32 5.58
N ALA A 50 11.68 -6.55 4.52
CA ALA A 50 12.09 -5.14 4.43
C ALA A 50 11.13 -4.16 5.12
N ILE A 51 9.82 -4.46 5.13
CA ILE A 51 8.80 -3.49 5.56
C ILE A 51 7.82 -4.00 6.63
N SER A 52 7.94 -5.27 7.09
CA SER A 52 7.27 -5.73 8.31
C SER A 52 8.00 -5.24 9.57
N ALA A 53 7.26 -5.04 10.64
CA ALA A 53 7.84 -4.89 11.98
C ALA A 53 8.33 -6.25 12.51
N ASP A 54 7.56 -7.29 12.25
CA ASP A 54 7.89 -8.69 12.58
C ASP A 54 7.52 -9.63 11.40
N PRO A 55 8.48 -9.95 10.52
CA PRO A 55 8.22 -10.84 9.38
C PRO A 55 7.72 -12.24 9.77
N SER A 56 7.97 -12.70 11.00
CA SER A 56 7.52 -14.02 11.47
C SER A 56 6.00 -14.13 11.61
N LYS A 57 5.31 -13.00 11.67
CA LYS A 57 3.84 -12.94 11.73
C LYS A 57 3.19 -13.33 10.41
N ILE A 58 3.88 -13.14 9.29
CA ILE A 58 3.42 -13.61 7.98
C ILE A 58 3.86 -15.07 7.87
N THR A 59 2.94 -16.00 8.14
CA THR A 59 3.28 -17.43 8.24
C THR A 59 3.77 -18.02 6.90
N PRO A 60 4.54 -19.11 6.92
CA PRO A 60 4.96 -19.80 5.68
C PRO A 60 3.76 -20.18 4.79
N GLU A 61 2.64 -20.59 5.39
CA GLU A 61 1.42 -20.94 4.67
C GLU A 61 0.81 -19.73 3.97
N ALA A 62 0.72 -18.57 4.64
CA ALA A 62 0.24 -17.33 4.04
C ALA A 62 1.16 -16.89 2.88
N ARG A 63 2.49 -16.93 3.08
CA ARG A 63 3.46 -16.61 2.02
C ARG A 63 3.30 -17.52 0.80
N ALA A 64 3.08 -18.82 1.01
CA ALA A 64 2.83 -19.77 -0.08
C ALA A 64 1.56 -19.43 -0.86
N VAL A 65 0.47 -19.07 -0.17
CA VAL A 65 -0.78 -18.63 -0.81
C VAL A 65 -0.57 -17.39 -1.66
N TYR A 66 0.15 -16.38 -1.14
CA TYR A 66 0.44 -15.15 -1.89
C TYR A 66 1.31 -15.41 -3.11
N ALA A 67 2.36 -16.20 -2.99
CA ALA A 67 3.22 -16.57 -4.11
C ALA A 67 2.42 -17.34 -5.18
N GLN A 68 1.55 -18.27 -4.77
CA GLN A 68 0.69 -19.03 -5.68
C GLN A 68 -0.34 -18.16 -6.42
N ALA A 69 -0.87 -17.12 -5.77
CA ALA A 69 -1.77 -16.17 -6.42
C ALA A 69 -1.14 -15.46 -7.63
N TYR A 70 0.18 -15.32 -7.63
CA TYR A 70 0.96 -14.72 -8.72
C TYR A 70 1.76 -15.75 -9.55
N ALA A 71 1.37 -17.03 -9.53
CA ALA A 71 2.10 -18.09 -10.23
C ALA A 71 2.09 -17.98 -11.75
N THR A 72 1.13 -17.26 -12.34
CA THR A 72 1.03 -17.08 -13.80
C THR A 72 1.57 -15.75 -14.27
N GLY A 73 2.09 -15.68 -15.50
CA GLY A 73 2.54 -14.43 -16.10
C GLY A 73 1.42 -13.38 -16.19
N SER A 74 0.18 -13.80 -16.45
CA SER A 74 -0.98 -12.90 -16.47
C SER A 74 -1.30 -12.29 -15.09
N ALA A 75 -1.13 -13.05 -14.02
CA ALA A 75 -1.32 -12.55 -12.66
C ALA A 75 -0.22 -11.55 -12.29
N LEU A 76 1.04 -11.82 -12.65
CA LEU A 76 2.15 -10.87 -12.47
C LEU A 76 1.90 -9.58 -13.27
N THR A 77 1.52 -9.69 -14.55
CA THR A 77 1.18 -8.53 -15.38
C THR A 77 0.05 -7.71 -14.78
N ALA A 78 -0.99 -8.36 -14.26
CA ALA A 78 -2.09 -7.67 -13.60
C ALA A 78 -1.61 -6.89 -12.36
N GLY A 79 -0.76 -7.49 -11.52
CA GLY A 79 -0.16 -6.84 -10.37
C GLY A 79 0.73 -5.65 -10.75
N PHE A 80 1.62 -5.82 -11.72
CA PHE A 80 2.54 -4.74 -12.13
C PHE A 80 1.83 -3.61 -12.89
N ASN A 81 0.71 -3.88 -13.55
CA ASN A 81 -0.07 -2.86 -14.23
C ASN A 81 -0.60 -1.77 -13.29
N TRP A 82 -0.79 -2.05 -11.99
CA TRP A 82 -1.11 -1.02 -11.00
C TRP A 82 -0.06 0.11 -11.01
N TYR A 83 1.21 -0.24 -11.01
CA TYR A 83 2.31 0.72 -11.02
C TYR A 83 2.42 1.48 -12.35
N ARG A 84 2.11 0.82 -13.47
CA ARG A 84 2.12 1.41 -14.81
C ARG A 84 1.03 2.47 -15.00
N THR A 85 -0.04 2.40 -14.22
CA THR A 85 -1.13 3.39 -14.29
C THR A 85 -0.88 4.62 -13.43
N PHE A 86 0.06 4.61 -12.49
CA PHE A 86 0.30 5.69 -11.55
C PHE A 86 0.38 7.10 -12.17
N PRO A 87 1.06 7.34 -13.31
CA PRO A 87 1.10 8.69 -13.91
C PRO A 87 -0.29 9.17 -14.36
N ARG A 88 -1.10 8.27 -14.93
CA ARG A 88 -2.47 8.57 -15.36
C ARG A 88 -3.38 8.79 -14.16
N ASP A 89 -3.25 7.94 -13.14
CA ASP A 89 -4.06 8.00 -11.93
C ASP A 89 -3.73 9.27 -11.14
N ALA A 90 -2.45 9.67 -11.08
CA ALA A 90 -2.03 10.94 -10.47
C ALA A 90 -2.68 12.15 -11.16
N ALA A 91 -2.69 12.17 -12.50
CA ALA A 91 -3.34 13.24 -13.25
C ALA A 91 -4.86 13.29 -12.98
N ALA A 92 -5.53 12.13 -13.00
CA ALA A 92 -6.96 12.04 -12.73
C ALA A 92 -7.32 12.44 -11.29
N ASN A 93 -6.52 12.02 -10.30
CA ASN A 93 -6.74 12.35 -8.90
C ASN A 93 -6.55 13.86 -8.65
N ASN A 94 -5.53 14.48 -9.24
CA ASN A 94 -5.32 15.93 -9.15
C ASN A 94 -6.48 16.71 -9.78
N GLU A 95 -6.98 16.28 -10.92
CA GLU A 95 -8.15 16.89 -11.56
C GLU A 95 -9.40 16.76 -10.67
N ALA A 96 -9.69 15.55 -10.18
CA ALA A 96 -10.85 15.29 -9.31
C ALA A 96 -10.79 16.12 -8.01
N SER A 97 -9.61 16.21 -7.39
CA SER A 97 -9.39 16.99 -6.15
C SER A 97 -9.65 18.50 -6.34
N SER A 98 -9.46 19.00 -7.56
CA SER A 98 -9.73 20.42 -7.89
C SER A 98 -11.21 20.73 -8.11
N GLN A 99 -12.05 19.70 -8.35
CA GLN A 99 -13.43 19.87 -8.77
C GLN A 99 -14.45 19.68 -7.65
N ALA A 100 -14.22 18.77 -6.72
CA ALA A 100 -15.19 18.43 -5.69
C ALA A 100 -14.56 17.91 -4.41
N SER A 101 -15.23 18.13 -3.28
CA SER A 101 -14.88 17.52 -2.00
C SER A 101 -15.53 16.15 -1.87
N VAL A 102 -14.82 15.22 -1.22
CA VAL A 102 -15.29 13.89 -0.87
C VAL A 102 -15.74 13.89 0.59
N THR A 103 -17.03 13.67 0.82
CA THR A 103 -17.64 13.66 2.16
C THR A 103 -17.84 12.26 2.75
N THR A 104 -17.52 11.21 1.98
CA THR A 104 -17.54 9.83 2.48
C THR A 104 -16.50 9.68 3.60
N PRO A 105 -16.89 9.18 4.78
CA PRO A 105 -15.95 8.90 5.84
C PRO A 105 -14.83 7.96 5.39
N LEU A 106 -13.60 8.29 5.74
CA LEU A 106 -12.40 7.50 5.43
C LEU A 106 -11.63 7.24 6.72
N LEU A 107 -11.24 6.00 6.94
CA LEU A 107 -10.30 5.60 8.00
C LEU A 107 -8.95 5.26 7.37
N TYR A 108 -7.90 6.02 7.72
CA TYR A 108 -6.53 5.72 7.34
C TYR A 108 -5.85 4.94 8.47
N LEU A 109 -5.50 3.68 8.19
CA LEU A 109 -4.80 2.81 9.13
C LEU A 109 -3.33 2.67 8.74
N ARG A 110 -2.46 2.69 9.74
CA ARG A 110 -1.02 2.52 9.58
C ARG A 110 -0.43 1.76 10.77
N GLY A 111 0.60 0.95 10.55
CA GLY A 111 1.34 0.33 11.64
C GLY A 111 2.12 1.36 12.46
N ASP A 112 2.20 1.17 13.76
CA ASP A 112 2.94 2.08 14.67
C ASP A 112 4.46 1.96 14.52
N LYS A 113 4.94 0.92 13.82
CA LYS A 113 6.35 0.70 13.47
C LYS A 113 6.68 1.11 12.02
N GLU A 114 5.71 1.56 11.25
CA GLU A 114 5.94 2.05 9.90
C GLU A 114 6.74 3.35 9.91
N GLY A 115 7.69 3.49 9.00
CA GLY A 115 8.52 4.71 8.89
C GLY A 115 7.75 5.92 8.36
N GLY A 116 8.25 7.14 8.63
CA GLY A 116 7.62 8.38 8.21
C GLY A 116 6.51 8.85 9.17
N ARG A 117 5.90 9.99 8.83
CA ARG A 117 4.88 10.62 9.70
C ARG A 117 3.49 10.44 9.09
N ILE A 118 2.57 9.87 9.86
CA ILE A 118 1.17 9.72 9.44
C ILE A 118 0.52 11.07 9.09
N SER A 119 0.91 12.16 9.77
CA SER A 119 0.39 13.50 9.50
C SER A 119 0.55 13.92 8.04
N ASP A 120 1.66 13.59 7.40
CA ASP A 120 1.95 14.01 6.02
C ASP A 120 0.91 13.43 5.05
N TYR A 121 0.48 12.19 5.28
CA TYR A 121 -0.56 11.51 4.50
C TYR A 121 -1.94 12.11 4.79
N LEU A 122 -2.25 12.36 6.06
CA LEU A 122 -3.55 12.94 6.46
C LEU A 122 -3.71 14.35 5.91
N ASP A 123 -2.66 15.15 5.93
CA ASP A 123 -2.68 16.51 5.39
C ASP A 123 -2.84 16.49 3.87
N GLY A 124 -2.19 15.55 3.18
CA GLY A 124 -2.39 15.33 1.74
C GLY A 124 -3.82 14.97 1.40
N LEU A 125 -4.41 13.99 2.10
CA LEU A 125 -5.80 13.57 1.90
C LEU A 125 -6.79 14.73 2.11
N ARG A 126 -6.61 15.51 3.18
CA ARG A 126 -7.46 16.70 3.47
C ARG A 126 -7.29 17.78 2.41
N SER A 127 -6.06 18.05 2.00
CA SER A 127 -5.76 19.02 0.94
C SER A 127 -6.35 18.62 -0.40
N ALA A 128 -6.48 17.32 -0.66
CA ALA A 128 -7.15 16.75 -1.84
C ALA A 128 -8.69 16.76 -1.74
N GLY A 129 -9.27 17.34 -0.70
CA GLY A 129 -10.71 17.53 -0.56
C GLY A 129 -11.45 16.41 0.18
N LEU A 130 -10.75 15.46 0.83
CA LEU A 130 -11.40 14.47 1.69
C LEU A 130 -11.69 15.10 3.06
N THR A 131 -12.96 15.40 3.34
CA THR A 131 -13.37 16.23 4.49
C THR A 131 -13.55 15.44 5.79
N GLN A 132 -13.73 14.12 5.72
CA GLN A 132 -13.99 13.24 6.86
C GLN A 132 -12.91 12.16 6.98
N VAL A 133 -11.67 12.56 7.28
CA VAL A 133 -10.53 11.64 7.41
C VAL A 133 -10.24 11.37 8.87
N GLY A 134 -10.62 10.17 9.33
CA GLY A 134 -10.17 9.57 10.57
C GLY A 134 -8.86 8.80 10.38
N HIS A 135 -8.15 8.51 11.47
CA HIS A 135 -6.95 7.69 11.43
C HIS A 135 -6.75 6.92 12.73
N ALA A 136 -6.03 5.80 12.63
CA ALA A 136 -5.54 5.07 13.79
C ALA A 136 -4.20 4.40 13.47
N LEU A 137 -3.40 4.18 14.53
CA LEU A 137 -2.17 3.38 14.46
C LEU A 137 -2.48 1.97 14.96
N VAL A 138 -2.10 0.97 14.17
CA VAL A 138 -2.20 -0.43 14.54
C VAL A 138 -0.96 -0.79 15.37
N PRO A 139 -1.11 -1.24 16.62
CA PRO A 139 0.00 -1.49 17.52
C PRO A 139 0.84 -2.69 17.04
N ASN A 140 2.16 -2.59 17.25
CA ASN A 140 3.15 -3.64 16.94
C ASN A 140 3.14 -4.12 15.48
N ALA A 141 2.73 -3.28 14.54
CA ALA A 141 2.67 -3.60 13.12
C ALA A 141 3.53 -2.63 12.29
N GLY A 142 4.12 -3.15 11.22
CA GLY A 142 4.71 -2.40 10.13
C GLY A 142 3.70 -2.23 9.00
N HIS A 143 4.15 -2.50 7.77
CA HIS A 143 3.34 -2.28 6.57
C HIS A 143 2.17 -3.26 6.42
N PHE A 144 2.33 -4.50 6.85
CA PHE A 144 1.32 -5.55 6.68
C PHE A 144 0.43 -5.70 7.93
N THR A 145 -0.25 -4.64 8.32
CA THR A 145 -1.03 -4.57 9.56
C THR A 145 -2.00 -5.73 9.77
N GLN A 146 -2.64 -6.19 8.69
CA GLN A 146 -3.60 -7.30 8.70
C GLN A 146 -2.94 -8.67 8.96
N GLU A 147 -1.64 -8.79 8.71
CA GLU A 147 -0.85 -10.00 8.98
C GLU A 147 -0.15 -9.90 10.35
N GLU A 148 0.38 -8.73 10.67
CA GLU A 148 1.20 -8.51 11.84
C GLU A 148 0.38 -8.33 13.13
N SER A 149 -0.79 -7.70 13.02
CA SER A 149 -1.73 -7.46 14.13
C SER A 149 -3.19 -7.54 13.66
N PRO A 150 -3.68 -8.74 13.25
CA PRO A 150 -5.00 -8.91 12.64
C PRO A 150 -6.15 -8.54 13.55
N GLU A 151 -6.06 -8.87 14.85
CA GLU A 151 -7.12 -8.59 15.82
C GLU A 151 -7.30 -7.08 16.04
N ASP A 152 -6.19 -6.35 16.25
CA ASP A 152 -6.24 -4.89 16.42
C ASP A 152 -6.67 -4.19 15.12
N THR A 153 -6.18 -4.66 13.98
CA THR A 153 -6.59 -4.14 12.67
C THR A 153 -8.09 -4.28 12.48
N TRP A 154 -8.64 -5.47 12.77
CA TRP A 154 -10.07 -5.73 12.67
C TRP A 154 -10.89 -4.92 13.66
N ALA A 155 -10.45 -4.80 14.90
CA ALA A 155 -11.15 -4.02 15.92
C ALA A 155 -11.31 -2.55 15.52
N LEU A 156 -10.24 -1.93 14.97
CA LEU A 156 -10.29 -0.55 14.47
C LEU A 156 -11.22 -0.39 13.25
N ILE A 157 -11.26 -1.39 12.36
CA ILE A 157 -12.18 -1.39 11.22
C ILE A 157 -13.63 -1.54 11.69
N ALA A 158 -13.91 -2.45 12.62
CA ALA A 158 -15.23 -2.71 13.18
C ALA A 158 -15.77 -1.47 13.93
N GLU A 159 -14.96 -0.83 14.76
CA GLU A 159 -15.29 0.42 15.42
C GLU A 159 -15.66 1.53 14.42
N PHE A 160 -14.86 1.69 13.39
CA PHE A 160 -15.15 2.69 12.34
C PHE A 160 -16.42 2.38 11.55
N ALA A 161 -16.68 1.09 11.28
CA ALA A 161 -17.86 0.64 10.56
C ALA A 161 -19.14 0.60 11.44
N GLY A 162 -19.00 0.69 12.76
CA GLY A 162 -20.12 0.60 13.70
C GLY A 162 -20.70 -0.81 13.85
N ILE A 163 -19.86 -1.85 13.75
CA ILE A 163 -20.23 -3.28 13.84
C ILE A 163 -19.47 -3.99 14.95
#